data_d8ca43ef006193c0271478157feda43a
#
_entry.id   d8ca43ef006193c0271478157feda43a
#
_cell.length_a   1.000
_cell.length_b   1.000
_cell.length_c   1.000
_cell.angle_alpha   90.00
_cell.angle_beta   90.00
_cell.angle_gamma   90.00
#
_symmetry.space_group_name_H-M   'P 1'
#
loop_
_entity.id
_entity.type
_entity.pdbx_description
1 polymer ?
#
loop_
_entity_poly.entity_id
_entity_poly.type
_entity_poly.pdbx_seq_one_letter_code
_entity_poly.pdbx_strand_id
1 'polypeptide(L)'
;MEKESERLLLREFVAEDFEDVHAYASDYETVKHMMFGPNTPEQTRAYLEKQIPEEQNASPRMHYNFAIVRKDTGHVIGGLSFHMNWRRDDAILGAVLNRHEAGHGYMTEAMQCLLRIAFEDLKLHRIHAVCDVNNAAIIRVLEKCRFRNEGRMIQRGKSRPEDKNPYFDQFGYAILRDEWLRDTEPMKGEKTK
;
A
#
# COMPACT_ATOMS: atom_id res chain seq x y z
N MET A 1 -11.80 5.79 8.63
CA MET A 1 -10.91 4.79 9.31
C MET A 1 -9.51 5.38 9.33
N GLU A 2 -8.81 5.33 10.48
CA GLU A 2 -7.46 5.89 10.62
C GLU A 2 -6.61 5.09 11.61
N LYS A 3 -5.30 5.14 11.49
CA LYS A 3 -4.32 4.59 12.43
C LYS A 3 -3.10 5.51 12.49
N GLU A 4 -2.53 5.60 13.67
CA GLU A 4 -1.33 6.37 13.91
C GLU A 4 -0.12 5.48 14.24
N SER A 5 1.05 6.00 13.89
CA SER A 5 2.34 5.54 14.35
C SER A 5 3.09 6.68 15.03
N GLU A 6 4.37 6.52 15.31
CA GLU A 6 5.20 7.58 15.91
C GLU A 6 5.25 8.84 15.02
N ARG A 7 5.50 8.67 13.71
CA ARG A 7 5.74 9.78 12.78
C ARG A 7 4.62 10.02 11.78
N LEU A 8 3.69 9.06 11.62
CA LEU A 8 2.71 9.07 10.55
C LEU A 8 1.28 8.95 11.07
N LEU A 9 0.37 9.59 10.34
CA LEU A 9 -1.06 9.34 10.37
C LEU A 9 -1.46 8.68 9.06
N LEU A 10 -2.03 7.49 9.13
CA LEU A 10 -2.67 6.80 8.02
C LEU A 10 -4.18 7.07 8.10
N ARG A 11 -4.71 7.89 7.18
CA ARG A 11 -6.13 8.26 7.07
C ARG A 11 -6.63 8.13 5.65
N GLU A 12 -7.91 8.16 5.48
CA GLU A 12 -8.50 8.19 4.13
C GLU A 12 -8.14 9.49 3.41
N PHE A 13 -8.04 9.42 2.07
CA PHE A 13 -7.81 10.61 1.24
C PHE A 13 -9.00 11.55 1.29
N VAL A 14 -8.72 12.84 1.15
CA VAL A 14 -9.69 13.93 0.98
C VAL A 14 -9.33 14.78 -0.24
N ALA A 15 -10.26 15.61 -0.71
CA ALA A 15 -10.03 16.42 -1.92
C ALA A 15 -8.88 17.42 -1.74
N GLU A 16 -8.69 17.92 -0.52
CA GLU A 16 -7.66 18.88 -0.13
C GLU A 16 -6.22 18.32 -0.25
N ASP A 17 -6.07 17.00 -0.36
CA ASP A 17 -4.76 16.34 -0.57
C ASP A 17 -4.20 16.54 -1.99
N PHE A 18 -4.89 17.29 -2.85
CA PHE A 18 -4.59 17.39 -4.28
C PHE A 18 -3.14 17.76 -4.58
N GLU A 19 -2.61 18.81 -3.98
CA GLU A 19 -1.26 19.31 -4.30
C GLU A 19 -0.20 18.26 -3.96
N ASP A 20 -0.29 17.66 -2.78
CA ASP A 20 0.64 16.62 -2.32
C ASP A 20 0.53 15.35 -3.17
N VAL A 21 -0.68 14.90 -3.47
CA VAL A 21 -0.92 13.71 -4.29
C VAL A 21 -0.44 13.94 -5.72
N HIS A 22 -0.74 15.11 -6.31
CA HIS A 22 -0.30 15.44 -7.66
C HIS A 22 1.22 15.52 -7.77
N ALA A 23 1.90 16.05 -6.75
CA ALA A 23 3.34 16.14 -6.72
C ALA A 23 4.03 14.77 -6.94
N TYR A 24 3.54 13.70 -6.29
CA TYR A 24 4.13 12.39 -6.49
C TYR A 24 3.50 11.58 -7.62
N ALA A 25 2.20 11.78 -7.91
CA ALA A 25 1.51 11.01 -8.95
C ALA A 25 1.87 11.47 -10.37
N SER A 26 2.33 12.71 -10.55
CA SER A 26 2.82 13.24 -11.81
C SER A 26 4.32 12.99 -12.06
N ASP A 27 5.07 12.56 -11.03
CA ASP A 27 6.50 12.27 -11.14
C ASP A 27 6.75 10.86 -11.68
N TYR A 28 7.30 10.76 -12.90
CA TYR A 28 7.57 9.47 -13.55
C TYR A 28 8.41 8.53 -12.69
N GLU A 29 9.47 9.02 -12.06
CA GLU A 29 10.36 8.19 -11.23
C GLU A 29 9.66 7.58 -10.01
N THR A 30 8.69 8.31 -9.46
CA THR A 30 7.84 7.79 -8.37
C THR A 30 6.90 6.70 -8.85
N VAL A 31 6.27 6.90 -10.04
CA VAL A 31 5.21 6.00 -10.50
C VAL A 31 5.65 4.97 -11.55
N LYS A 32 6.93 4.88 -11.88
CA LYS A 32 7.43 3.99 -12.95
C LYS A 32 7.09 2.50 -12.77
N HIS A 33 6.91 2.04 -11.54
CA HIS A 33 6.48 0.67 -11.22
C HIS A 33 4.99 0.55 -10.91
N MET A 34 4.22 1.65 -11.06
CA MET A 34 2.80 1.67 -10.75
C MET A 34 1.95 1.40 -12.00
N MET A 35 0.71 0.96 -11.77
CA MET A 35 -0.28 0.77 -12.84
C MET A 35 -0.96 2.08 -13.28
N PHE A 36 -0.58 3.21 -12.68
CA PHE A 36 -1.10 4.54 -12.99
C PHE A 36 0.03 5.55 -13.19
N GLY A 37 -0.33 6.74 -13.65
CA GLY A 37 0.59 7.87 -13.82
C GLY A 37 1.62 7.70 -14.95
N PRO A 38 2.42 8.74 -15.21
CA PRO A 38 2.31 10.06 -14.59
C PRO A 38 0.93 10.70 -14.83
N ASN A 39 0.31 11.19 -13.77
CA ASN A 39 -1.02 11.75 -13.85
C ASN A 39 -1.01 13.20 -14.34
N THR A 40 -1.99 13.56 -15.16
CA THR A 40 -2.34 14.96 -15.36
C THR A 40 -3.06 15.52 -14.12
N PRO A 41 -3.15 16.87 -13.96
CA PRO A 41 -3.93 17.47 -12.88
C PRO A 41 -5.40 16.99 -12.86
N GLU A 42 -6.02 16.82 -14.03
CA GLU A 42 -7.40 16.35 -14.18
C GLU A 42 -7.56 14.91 -13.68
N GLN A 43 -6.57 14.04 -13.96
CA GLN A 43 -6.59 12.65 -13.50
C GLN A 43 -6.45 12.58 -11.97
N THR A 44 -5.57 13.38 -11.38
CA THR A 44 -5.42 13.44 -9.93
C THR A 44 -6.70 13.98 -9.26
N ARG A 45 -7.32 15.00 -9.85
CA ARG A 45 -8.61 15.54 -9.38
C ARG A 45 -9.71 14.50 -9.46
N ALA A 46 -9.85 13.82 -10.60
CA ALA A 46 -10.85 12.77 -10.76
C ALA A 46 -10.66 11.62 -9.76
N TYR A 47 -9.42 11.27 -9.43
CA TYR A 47 -9.13 10.29 -8.39
C TYR A 47 -9.66 10.73 -7.03
N LEU A 48 -9.33 11.93 -6.57
CA LEU A 48 -9.65 12.42 -5.23
C LEU A 48 -11.14 12.83 -5.08
N GLU A 49 -11.71 13.50 -6.08
CA GLU A 49 -13.05 14.10 -5.98
C GLU A 49 -14.15 13.13 -6.42
N LYS A 50 -13.82 12.08 -7.19
CA LYS A 50 -14.82 11.14 -7.72
C LYS A 50 -14.55 9.71 -7.29
N GLN A 51 -13.41 9.12 -7.67
CA GLN A 51 -13.14 7.71 -7.41
C GLN A 51 -13.06 7.42 -5.91
N ILE A 52 -12.33 8.20 -5.13
CA ILE A 52 -12.20 8.00 -3.68
C ILE A 52 -13.56 8.07 -2.98
N PRO A 53 -14.40 9.12 -3.15
CA PRO A 53 -15.74 9.17 -2.55
C PRO A 53 -16.65 8.03 -3.00
N GLU A 54 -16.62 7.63 -4.28
CA GLU A 54 -17.40 6.50 -4.78
C GLU A 54 -17.02 5.19 -4.06
N GLU A 55 -15.71 4.91 -3.89
CA GLU A 55 -15.23 3.72 -3.20
C GLU A 55 -15.48 3.75 -1.69
N GLN A 56 -15.37 4.92 -1.04
CA GLN A 56 -15.67 5.10 0.39
C GLN A 56 -17.14 4.85 0.71
N ASN A 57 -18.05 5.25 -0.19
CA ASN A 57 -19.50 5.13 -0.02
C ASN A 57 -20.07 3.82 -0.60
N ALA A 58 -19.27 2.97 -1.21
CA ALA A 58 -19.72 1.71 -1.78
C ALA A 58 -20.25 0.75 -0.71
N SER A 59 -21.31 0.00 -1.04
CA SER A 59 -21.87 -1.02 -0.15
C SER A 59 -22.14 -2.33 -0.93
N PRO A 60 -21.42 -3.42 -0.64
CA PRO A 60 -20.34 -3.52 0.35
C PRO A 60 -19.08 -2.75 -0.09
N ARG A 61 -18.36 -2.16 0.86
CA ARG A 61 -17.08 -1.54 0.58
C ARG A 61 -16.01 -2.59 0.37
N MET A 62 -15.32 -2.52 -0.77
CA MET A 62 -14.28 -3.48 -1.17
C MET A 62 -12.90 -2.83 -1.32
N HIS A 63 -12.87 -1.50 -1.50
CA HIS A 63 -11.65 -0.73 -1.72
C HIS A 63 -11.40 0.23 -0.56
N TYR A 64 -10.18 0.22 -0.06
CA TYR A 64 -9.72 1.08 1.02
C TYR A 64 -8.43 1.77 0.57
N ASN A 65 -8.46 3.11 0.56
CA ASN A 65 -7.36 3.93 0.12
C ASN A 65 -6.98 4.89 1.24
N PHE A 66 -5.72 4.89 1.63
CA PHE A 66 -5.19 5.68 2.73
C PHE A 66 -4.07 6.59 2.28
N ALA A 67 -4.14 7.84 2.65
CA ALA A 67 -3.05 8.79 2.60
C ALA A 67 -2.05 8.51 3.73
N ILE A 68 -0.77 8.57 3.41
CA ILE A 68 0.32 8.54 4.37
C ILE A 68 0.68 10.00 4.69
N VAL A 69 0.28 10.48 5.86
CA VAL A 69 0.51 11.87 6.30
C VAL A 69 1.65 11.92 7.29
N ARG A 70 2.63 12.81 7.06
CA ARG A 70 3.67 13.10 8.04
C ARG A 70 3.12 14.02 9.14
N LYS A 71 3.24 13.62 10.41
CA LYS A 71 2.72 14.39 11.55
C LYS A 71 3.42 15.72 11.79
N ASP A 72 4.72 15.80 11.47
CA ASP A 72 5.54 16.99 11.66
C ASP A 72 5.24 18.10 10.65
N THR A 73 4.81 17.75 9.44
CA THR A 73 4.54 18.70 8.35
C THR A 73 3.08 18.81 7.96
N GLY A 74 2.28 17.79 8.26
CA GLY A 74 0.89 17.67 7.78
C GLY A 74 0.76 17.26 6.31
N HIS A 75 1.88 17.07 5.57
CA HIS A 75 1.85 16.74 4.16
C HIS A 75 1.58 15.25 3.90
N VAL A 76 0.86 14.97 2.82
CA VAL A 76 0.67 13.62 2.28
C VAL A 76 1.91 13.23 1.47
N ILE A 77 2.62 12.21 1.89
CA ILE A 77 3.86 11.75 1.28
C ILE A 77 3.71 10.49 0.41
N GLY A 78 2.51 9.93 0.33
CA GLY A 78 2.23 8.72 -0.43
C GLY A 78 0.88 8.13 -0.10
N GLY A 79 0.65 6.91 -0.55
CA GLY A 79 -0.60 6.19 -0.30
C GLY A 79 -0.43 4.69 -0.18
N LEU A 80 -1.33 4.10 0.58
CA LEU A 80 -1.54 2.67 0.69
C LEU A 80 -2.98 2.33 0.36
N SER A 81 -3.18 1.20 -0.29
CA SER A 81 -4.53 0.70 -0.56
C SER A 81 -4.60 -0.80 -0.38
N PHE A 82 -5.79 -1.31 -0.17
CA PHE A 82 -6.08 -2.71 -0.42
C PHE A 82 -7.47 -2.89 -1.04
N HIS A 83 -7.54 -3.86 -1.93
CA HIS A 83 -8.77 -4.23 -2.61
C HIS A 83 -9.13 -5.64 -2.21
N MET A 84 -10.26 -5.80 -1.52
CA MET A 84 -10.74 -7.08 -1.04
C MET A 84 -11.25 -7.94 -2.18
N ASN A 85 -11.11 -9.26 -2.01
CA ASN A 85 -11.83 -10.22 -2.83
C ASN A 85 -13.34 -10.22 -2.48
N TRP A 86 -14.15 -10.91 -3.29
CA TRP A 86 -15.59 -10.99 -3.09
C TRP A 86 -16.03 -11.66 -1.76
N ARG A 87 -15.17 -12.50 -1.15
CA ARG A 87 -15.39 -13.11 0.16
C ARG A 87 -15.05 -12.19 1.32
N ARG A 88 -14.34 -11.09 1.05
CA ARG A 88 -13.87 -10.12 2.03
C ARG A 88 -12.94 -10.71 3.10
N ASP A 89 -12.19 -11.74 2.74
CA ASP A 89 -11.23 -12.43 3.62
C ASP A 89 -9.77 -12.30 3.15
N ASP A 90 -9.56 -11.91 1.89
CA ASP A 90 -8.25 -11.69 1.27
C ASP A 90 -8.26 -10.34 0.54
N ALA A 91 -7.13 -9.64 0.53
CA ALA A 91 -6.99 -8.40 -0.18
C ALA A 91 -5.62 -8.23 -0.84
N ILE A 92 -5.62 -7.61 -2.03
CA ILE A 92 -4.39 -7.20 -2.71
C ILE A 92 -3.99 -5.79 -2.26
N LEU A 93 -2.73 -5.64 -1.90
CA LEU A 93 -2.10 -4.41 -1.43
C LEU A 93 -1.55 -3.60 -2.61
N GLY A 94 -1.77 -2.27 -2.57
CA GLY A 94 -1.08 -1.27 -3.36
C GLY A 94 -0.31 -0.29 -2.47
N ALA A 95 0.86 0.19 -2.94
CA ALA A 95 1.70 1.11 -2.19
C ALA A 95 2.43 2.09 -3.12
N VAL A 96 2.40 3.37 -2.81
CA VAL A 96 3.17 4.42 -3.48
C VAL A 96 3.73 5.38 -2.44
N LEU A 97 4.99 5.80 -2.61
CA LEU A 97 5.64 6.81 -1.76
C LEU A 97 6.35 7.80 -2.67
N ASN A 98 6.20 9.09 -2.37
CA ASN A 98 6.99 10.13 -3.01
C ASN A 98 8.47 9.77 -2.90
N ARG A 99 9.20 9.74 -4.03
CA ARG A 99 10.61 9.34 -4.05
C ARG A 99 11.51 10.21 -3.15
N HIS A 100 11.13 11.46 -2.93
CA HIS A 100 11.87 12.38 -2.07
C HIS A 100 11.76 12.03 -0.58
N GLU A 101 10.77 11.21 -0.22
CA GLU A 101 10.54 10.68 1.12
C GLU A 101 11.09 9.25 1.30
N ALA A 102 11.76 8.71 0.27
CA ALA A 102 12.32 7.38 0.32
C ALA A 102 13.54 7.31 1.26
N GLY A 103 13.82 6.12 1.79
CA GLY A 103 14.99 5.89 2.65
C GLY A 103 14.78 6.18 4.14
N HIS A 104 13.71 6.87 4.53
CA HIS A 104 13.43 7.27 5.93
C HIS A 104 12.63 6.22 6.72
N GLY A 105 12.24 5.10 6.09
CA GLY A 105 11.46 4.04 6.73
C GLY A 105 9.95 4.29 6.77
N TYR A 106 9.46 5.40 6.24
CA TYR A 106 8.03 5.77 6.27
C TYR A 106 7.11 4.70 5.66
N MET A 107 7.46 4.12 4.51
CA MET A 107 6.63 3.08 3.91
C MET A 107 6.52 1.83 4.80
N THR A 108 7.60 1.43 5.49
CA THR A 108 7.56 0.29 6.42
C THR A 108 6.64 0.59 7.62
N GLU A 109 6.75 1.80 8.18
CA GLU A 109 5.93 2.26 9.30
C GLU A 109 4.44 2.36 8.91
N ALA A 110 4.13 2.95 7.75
CA ALA A 110 2.78 3.03 7.21
C ALA A 110 2.18 1.65 6.93
N MET A 111 2.99 0.72 6.38
CA MET A 111 2.56 -0.67 6.13
C MET A 111 2.16 -1.38 7.42
N GLN A 112 2.89 -1.19 8.52
CA GLN A 112 2.52 -1.74 9.82
C GLN A 112 1.18 -1.19 10.33
N CYS A 113 0.89 0.09 10.09
CA CYS A 113 -0.43 0.67 10.40
C CYS A 113 -1.53 0.03 9.55
N LEU A 114 -1.28 -0.16 8.25
CA LEU A 114 -2.24 -0.80 7.35
C LEU A 114 -2.53 -2.25 7.76
N LEU A 115 -1.51 -3.02 8.15
CA LEU A 115 -1.69 -4.39 8.62
C LEU A 115 -2.55 -4.46 9.90
N ARG A 116 -2.43 -3.47 10.81
CA ARG A 116 -3.34 -3.37 11.97
C ARG A 116 -4.78 -3.13 11.53
N ILE A 117 -5.03 -2.22 10.59
CA ILE A 117 -6.38 -2.02 10.03
C ILE A 117 -6.90 -3.33 9.43
N ALA A 118 -6.11 -3.98 8.60
CA ALA A 118 -6.51 -5.20 7.90
C ALA A 118 -6.82 -6.36 8.85
N PHE A 119 -5.94 -6.62 9.81
CA PHE A 119 -6.02 -7.81 10.66
C PHE A 119 -6.75 -7.61 11.98
N GLU A 120 -6.66 -6.41 12.59
CA GLU A 120 -7.35 -6.11 13.85
C GLU A 120 -8.77 -5.59 13.62
N ASP A 121 -8.96 -4.64 12.69
CA ASP A 121 -10.25 -3.97 12.51
C ASP A 121 -11.15 -4.76 11.55
N LEU A 122 -10.62 -5.12 10.36
CA LEU A 122 -11.37 -5.78 9.29
C LEU A 122 -11.33 -7.32 9.35
N LYS A 123 -10.47 -7.89 10.21
CA LYS A 123 -10.34 -9.33 10.42
C LYS A 123 -10.04 -10.14 9.15
N LEU A 124 -9.33 -9.53 8.19
CA LEU A 124 -8.91 -10.24 7.00
C LEU A 124 -8.06 -11.46 7.35
N HIS A 125 -8.19 -12.52 6.58
CA HIS A 125 -7.37 -13.72 6.73
C HIS A 125 -5.99 -13.53 6.14
N ARG A 126 -5.90 -12.80 5.01
CA ARG A 126 -4.68 -12.69 4.20
C ARG A 126 -4.55 -11.33 3.53
N ILE A 127 -3.33 -10.82 3.47
CA ILE A 127 -2.94 -9.71 2.59
C ILE A 127 -1.86 -10.21 1.64
N HIS A 128 -2.00 -9.91 0.34
CA HIS A 128 -0.98 -10.21 -0.64
C HIS A 128 -0.61 -8.98 -1.48
N ALA A 129 0.58 -9.00 -2.03
CA ALA A 129 1.10 -7.96 -2.91
C ALA A 129 1.77 -8.58 -4.12
N VAL A 130 1.73 -7.86 -5.23
CA VAL A 130 2.44 -8.21 -6.46
C VAL A 130 3.31 -7.03 -6.85
N CYS A 131 4.59 -7.26 -7.12
CA CYS A 131 5.52 -6.21 -7.50
C CYS A 131 6.47 -6.64 -8.62
N ASP A 132 6.94 -5.66 -9.40
CA ASP A 132 8.03 -5.87 -10.36
C ASP A 132 9.26 -6.44 -9.64
N VAL A 133 9.89 -7.47 -10.22
CA VAL A 133 11.12 -8.09 -9.67
C VAL A 133 12.27 -7.09 -9.55
N ASN A 134 12.23 -5.98 -10.29
CA ASN A 134 13.23 -4.92 -10.27
C ASN A 134 12.91 -3.81 -9.23
N ASN A 135 11.76 -3.84 -8.59
CA ASN A 135 11.39 -2.86 -7.58
C ASN A 135 11.96 -3.23 -6.20
N ALA A 136 13.29 -3.08 -6.05
CA ALA A 136 13.99 -3.42 -4.81
C ALA A 136 13.47 -2.64 -3.59
N ALA A 137 12.89 -1.46 -3.79
CA ALA A 137 12.38 -0.64 -2.69
C ALA A 137 11.18 -1.30 -2.00
N ILE A 138 10.15 -1.68 -2.77
CA ILE A 138 8.97 -2.34 -2.21
C ILE A 138 9.27 -3.74 -1.69
N ILE A 139 10.16 -4.48 -2.38
CA ILE A 139 10.60 -5.81 -1.93
C ILE A 139 11.15 -5.74 -0.50
N ARG A 140 12.07 -4.80 -0.23
CA ARG A 140 12.63 -4.59 1.12
C ARG A 140 11.58 -4.20 2.16
N VAL A 141 10.56 -3.43 1.77
CA VAL A 141 9.45 -3.06 2.67
C VAL A 141 8.62 -4.27 3.02
N LEU A 142 8.24 -5.08 2.02
CA LEU A 142 7.45 -6.30 2.22
C LEU A 142 8.20 -7.29 3.14
N GLU A 143 9.49 -7.53 2.88
CA GLU A 143 10.32 -8.40 3.71
C GLU A 143 10.46 -7.88 5.16
N LYS A 144 10.67 -6.57 5.36
CA LYS A 144 10.70 -5.96 6.70
C LYS A 144 9.35 -6.06 7.43
N CYS A 145 8.25 -6.07 6.69
CA CYS A 145 6.90 -6.28 7.22
C CYS A 145 6.52 -7.77 7.28
N ARG A 146 7.51 -8.68 7.07
CA ARG A 146 7.39 -10.15 7.19
C ARG A 146 6.44 -10.79 6.18
N PHE A 147 6.21 -10.14 5.04
CA PHE A 147 5.57 -10.81 3.93
C PHE A 147 6.49 -11.91 3.40
N ARG A 148 5.94 -13.09 3.21
CA ARG A 148 6.63 -14.24 2.62
C ARG A 148 6.58 -14.13 1.11
N ASN A 149 7.73 -14.33 0.44
CA ASN A 149 7.76 -14.49 -1.01
C ASN A 149 7.14 -15.84 -1.39
N GLU A 150 6.10 -15.81 -2.22
CA GLU A 150 5.37 -17.00 -2.68
C GLU A 150 5.76 -17.44 -4.09
N GLY A 151 6.63 -16.68 -4.74
CA GLY A 151 7.18 -17.09 -6.02
C GLY A 151 7.27 -15.97 -7.04
N ARG A 152 7.94 -16.30 -8.16
CA ARG A 152 8.11 -15.45 -9.33
C ARG A 152 7.10 -15.84 -10.40
N MET A 153 6.39 -14.86 -10.90
CA MET A 153 5.41 -15.00 -11.97
C MET A 153 6.02 -14.44 -13.25
N ILE A 154 6.32 -15.32 -14.20
CA ILE A 154 6.98 -14.97 -15.45
C ILE A 154 6.03 -14.18 -16.34
N GLN A 155 6.49 -13.02 -16.82
CA GLN A 155 5.79 -12.14 -17.78
C GLN A 155 4.32 -11.83 -17.39
N ARG A 156 4.04 -11.77 -16.09
CA ARG A 156 2.69 -11.47 -15.59
C ARG A 156 2.36 -9.97 -15.66
N GLY A 157 3.36 -9.11 -15.45
CA GLY A 157 3.20 -7.67 -15.55
C GLY A 157 3.18 -7.22 -17.00
N LYS A 158 2.30 -6.26 -17.32
CA LYS A 158 2.26 -5.60 -18.62
C LYS A 158 2.98 -4.26 -18.49
N SER A 159 3.96 -4.05 -19.36
CA SER A 159 4.74 -2.82 -19.42
C SER A 159 3.91 -1.67 -20.03
N ARG A 160 4.41 -0.46 -19.88
CA ARG A 160 3.82 0.71 -20.54
C ARG A 160 4.01 0.61 -22.05
N PRO A 161 3.16 1.27 -22.85
CA PRO A 161 3.25 1.22 -24.32
C PRO A 161 4.61 1.67 -24.90
N GLU A 162 5.29 2.58 -24.20
CA GLU A 162 6.61 3.11 -24.57
C GLU A 162 7.80 2.18 -24.22
N ASP A 163 7.58 1.14 -23.43
CA ASP A 163 8.64 0.22 -23.02
C ASP A 163 8.99 -0.76 -24.15
N LYS A 164 10.29 -1.08 -24.27
CA LYS A 164 10.78 -2.01 -25.30
C LYS A 164 10.24 -3.43 -25.12
N ASN A 165 10.09 -3.87 -23.87
CA ASN A 165 9.55 -5.18 -23.54
C ASN A 165 8.10 -5.04 -23.11
N PRO A 166 7.16 -5.73 -23.77
CA PRO A 166 5.73 -5.57 -23.47
C PRO A 166 5.31 -6.23 -22.13
N TYR A 167 6.16 -7.07 -21.55
CA TYR A 167 5.87 -7.79 -20.31
C TYR A 167 7.11 -7.83 -19.41
N PHE A 168 6.86 -7.91 -18.10
CA PHE A 168 7.89 -8.09 -17.08
C PHE A 168 7.46 -9.11 -16.02
N ASP A 169 8.46 -9.65 -15.32
CA ASP A 169 8.21 -10.61 -14.24
C ASP A 169 7.82 -9.91 -12.95
N GLN A 170 7.00 -10.57 -12.17
CA GLN A 170 6.57 -10.08 -10.86
C GLN A 170 6.86 -11.11 -9.78
N PHE A 171 7.13 -10.63 -8.56
CA PHE A 171 7.06 -11.44 -7.35
C PHE A 171 5.69 -11.34 -6.72
N GLY A 172 5.20 -12.47 -6.18
CA GLY A 172 4.06 -12.52 -5.28
C GLY A 172 4.55 -12.60 -3.85
N TYR A 173 3.98 -11.77 -2.98
CA TYR A 173 4.23 -11.75 -1.55
C TYR A 173 2.93 -11.87 -0.78
N ALA A 174 2.94 -12.50 0.39
CA ALA A 174 1.76 -12.57 1.25
C ALA A 174 2.12 -12.67 2.72
N ILE A 175 1.15 -12.27 3.56
CA ILE A 175 1.18 -12.46 5.00
C ILE A 175 -0.21 -12.90 5.46
N LEU A 176 -0.26 -13.89 6.35
CA LEU A 176 -1.49 -14.37 6.97
C LEU A 176 -1.70 -13.69 8.33
N ARG A 177 -2.98 -13.50 8.69
CA ARG A 177 -3.35 -12.91 9.98
C ARG A 177 -2.73 -13.65 11.16
N ASP A 178 -2.76 -14.99 11.14
CA ASP A 178 -2.23 -15.81 12.23
C ASP A 178 -0.70 -15.74 12.35
N GLU A 179 0.01 -15.55 11.23
CA GLU A 179 1.46 -15.31 11.22
C GLU A 179 1.75 -13.94 11.87
N TRP A 180 1.01 -12.91 11.46
CA TRP A 180 1.18 -11.55 11.97
C TRP A 180 0.86 -11.44 13.47
N LEU A 181 -0.23 -12.08 13.95
CA LEU A 181 -0.61 -12.06 15.37
C LEU A 181 0.43 -12.74 16.25
N ARG A 182 0.99 -13.88 15.85
CA ARG A 182 2.04 -14.57 16.62
C ARG A 182 3.27 -13.69 16.86
N ASP A 183 3.58 -12.83 15.92
CA ASP A 183 4.75 -11.98 15.98
C ASP A 183 4.51 -10.64 16.69
N THR A 184 3.26 -10.23 16.85
CA THR A 184 2.86 -9.00 17.54
C THR A 184 2.41 -9.21 18.97
N GLU A 185 2.01 -10.44 19.35
CA GLU A 185 1.76 -10.77 20.75
C GLU A 185 3.11 -10.85 21.51
N PRO A 186 3.25 -10.14 22.67
CA PRO A 186 4.39 -10.37 23.54
C PRO A 186 4.36 -11.84 23.97
N MET A 187 5.51 -12.54 23.86
CA MET A 187 5.64 -13.93 24.34
C MET A 187 5.06 -14.01 25.73
N LYS A 188 3.88 -14.63 25.86
CA LYS A 188 3.29 -14.95 27.16
C LYS A 188 4.30 -15.85 27.85
N GLY A 189 4.90 -15.32 28.92
CA GLY A 189 6.00 -15.92 29.64
C GLY A 189 5.81 -17.42 29.85
N GLU A 190 6.85 -18.16 29.51
CA GLU A 190 7.06 -19.50 30.05
C GLU A 190 6.89 -19.42 31.58
N LYS A 191 5.78 -19.96 32.05
CA LYS A 191 5.66 -20.26 33.46
C LYS A 191 6.70 -21.32 33.75
N THR A 192 7.84 -20.89 34.29
CA THR A 192 8.81 -21.77 34.92
C THR A 192 8.06 -22.64 35.94
N LYS A 193 8.08 -23.93 35.69
CA LYS A 193 7.73 -24.95 36.70
C LYS A 193 8.93 -25.22 37.57
#